data_ac4a36bb55c64b6ca3128686c27dc9c3
#
_entry.id   ac4a36bb55c64b6ca3128686c27dc9c3
#
_cell.length_a   1.000
_cell.length_b   1.000
_cell.length_c   1.000
_cell.angle_alpha   90.00
_cell.angle_beta   90.00
_cell.angle_gamma   90.00
#
_symmetry.space_group_name_H-M   'P 1'
#
loop_
_entity.id
_entity.type
_entity.pdbx_description
1 polymer ?
#
loop_
_entity_poly.entity_id
_entity_poly.type
_entity_poly.pdbx_seq_one_letter_code
_entity_poly.pdbx_strand_id
1 'polypeptide(L)'
;MSSEKVSLSEYSTVLAPGTHWSVIVRRGVQMTVTDLSGGANVGMLFYNPTLLSERFNAPDTLKCQHTFKMTRGHCLYSDMGRVFASITEDTFGWHDTVCGNSNAKDIESRWGERNYQTHRNKWLQNGFDAFLV
;
A
#
# COMPACT_ATOMS: atom_id res chain seq x y z
N MET A 1 -1.05 28.78 -29.40
CA MET A 1 -0.91 27.48 -28.73
C MET A 1 -1.96 27.40 -27.63
N SER A 2 -3.01 26.68 -27.90
CA SER A 2 -3.98 26.36 -26.86
C SER A 2 -3.38 25.31 -25.94
N SER A 3 -3.09 25.66 -24.69
CA SER A 3 -2.85 24.67 -23.66
C SER A 3 -4.15 23.92 -23.45
N GLU A 4 -4.27 22.73 -23.98
CA GLU A 4 -5.30 21.81 -23.54
C GLU A 4 -5.10 21.59 -22.04
N LYS A 5 -5.99 22.17 -21.26
CA LYS A 5 -6.13 21.76 -19.85
C LYS A 5 -6.58 20.32 -19.88
N VAL A 6 -5.64 19.42 -19.71
CA VAL A 6 -5.97 18.03 -19.38
C VAL A 6 -6.80 18.08 -18.11
N SER A 7 -8.10 17.87 -18.26
CA SER A 7 -9.00 17.70 -17.13
C SER A 7 -8.53 16.44 -16.40
N LEU A 8 -7.84 16.61 -15.27
CA LEU A 8 -7.56 15.53 -14.35
C LEU A 8 -8.91 15.11 -13.77
N SER A 9 -9.45 14.01 -14.28
CA SER A 9 -10.65 13.42 -13.70
C SER A 9 -10.29 12.91 -12.32
N GLU A 10 -10.88 13.49 -11.28
CA GLU A 10 -10.80 12.94 -9.92
C GLU A 10 -11.53 11.59 -9.91
N TYR A 11 -10.80 10.56 -9.50
CA TYR A 11 -11.37 9.25 -9.23
C TYR A 11 -11.37 9.01 -7.72
N SER A 12 -12.48 8.59 -7.17
CA SER A 12 -12.61 8.26 -5.76
C SER A 12 -13.36 6.95 -5.59
N THR A 13 -12.88 6.11 -4.68
CA THR A 13 -13.54 4.86 -4.33
C THR A 13 -13.39 4.59 -2.84
N VAL A 14 -14.33 3.84 -2.27
CA VAL A 14 -14.28 3.41 -0.87
C VAL A 14 -14.02 1.92 -0.83
N LEU A 15 -12.96 1.51 -0.12
CA LEU A 15 -12.61 0.12 0.09
C LEU A 15 -13.22 -0.37 1.40
N ALA A 16 -14.05 -1.39 1.32
CA ALA A 16 -14.57 -2.07 2.50
C ALA A 16 -13.47 -2.90 3.18
N PRO A 17 -13.53 -3.13 4.50
CA PRO A 17 -12.60 -4.03 5.18
C PRO A 17 -12.55 -5.41 4.52
N GLY A 18 -11.35 -5.97 4.42
CA GLY A 18 -11.11 -7.28 3.81
C GLY A 18 -11.19 -7.30 2.28
N THR A 19 -11.21 -6.15 1.63
CA THR A 19 -11.16 -6.03 0.17
C THR A 19 -9.78 -5.60 -0.31
N HIS A 20 -9.54 -5.77 -1.59
CA HIS A 20 -8.32 -5.32 -2.25
C HIS A 20 -8.66 -4.47 -3.48
N TRP A 21 -7.69 -3.70 -3.91
CA TRP A 21 -7.80 -2.82 -5.06
C TRP A 21 -6.44 -2.59 -5.69
N SER A 22 -6.39 -2.46 -6.98
CA SER A 22 -5.16 -2.15 -7.69
C SER A 22 -5.39 -1.11 -8.77
N VAL A 23 -4.40 -0.28 -8.99
CA VAL A 23 -4.47 0.81 -9.96
C VAL A 23 -3.06 1.13 -10.47
N ILE A 24 -2.99 1.58 -11.71
CA ILE A 24 -1.77 2.17 -12.26
C ILE A 24 -1.80 3.68 -11.99
N VAL A 25 -0.86 4.16 -11.19
CA VAL A 25 -0.67 5.58 -10.91
C VAL A 25 0.44 6.10 -11.80
N ARG A 26 0.13 7.03 -12.67
CA ARG A 26 1.09 7.62 -13.61
C ARG A 26 1.85 8.76 -12.95
N ARG A 27 2.99 9.09 -13.55
CA ARG A 27 3.79 10.24 -13.14
C ARG A 27 2.95 11.52 -13.10
N GLY A 28 3.10 12.31 -12.04
CA GLY A 28 2.36 13.57 -11.84
C GLY A 28 0.97 13.42 -11.27
N VAL A 29 0.52 12.18 -11.02
CA VAL A 29 -0.75 11.91 -10.36
C VAL A 29 -0.55 11.80 -8.86
N GLN A 30 -1.44 12.40 -8.10
CA GLN A 30 -1.47 12.28 -6.64
C GLN A 30 -2.52 11.25 -6.23
N MET A 31 -2.12 10.35 -5.33
CA MET A 31 -3.02 9.40 -4.69
C MET A 31 -3.16 9.75 -3.21
N THR A 32 -4.37 9.84 -2.74
CA THR A 32 -4.67 10.09 -1.32
C THR A 32 -5.40 8.90 -0.73
N VAL A 33 -4.93 8.45 0.42
CA VAL A 33 -5.56 7.39 1.20
C VAL A 33 -6.10 8.00 2.48
N THR A 34 -7.40 7.85 2.72
CA THR A 34 -8.08 8.43 3.88
C THR A 34 -8.72 7.33 4.71
N ASP A 35 -8.41 7.31 6.00
CA ASP A 35 -9.09 6.47 6.98
C ASP A 35 -10.39 7.14 7.41
N LEU A 36 -11.52 6.57 7.01
CA LEU A 36 -12.85 7.16 7.23
C LEU A 36 -13.40 6.91 8.64
N SER A 37 -13.08 5.77 9.22
CA SER A 37 -13.67 5.32 10.50
C SER A 37 -12.71 5.34 11.66
N GLY A 38 -11.43 5.53 11.39
CA GLY A 38 -10.34 5.35 12.35
C GLY A 38 -9.94 3.88 12.51
N GLY A 39 -8.66 3.63 12.80
CA GLY A 39 -8.13 2.30 13.06
C GLY A 39 -7.93 1.41 11.83
N ALA A 40 -8.00 1.95 10.63
CA ALA A 40 -7.72 1.19 9.41
C ALA A 40 -6.24 0.80 9.32
N ASN A 41 -5.99 -0.42 8.87
CA ASN A 41 -4.67 -0.89 8.51
C ASN A 41 -4.65 -1.24 7.02
N VAL A 42 -3.92 -0.46 6.26
CA VAL A 42 -3.85 -0.57 4.81
C VAL A 42 -2.48 -1.11 4.40
N GLY A 43 -2.46 -2.31 3.86
CA GLY A 43 -1.26 -2.87 3.25
C GLY A 43 -1.13 -2.40 1.79
N MET A 44 0.07 -2.00 1.40
CA MET A 44 0.35 -1.52 0.05
C MET A 44 1.53 -2.26 -0.58
N LEU A 45 1.38 -2.59 -1.86
CA LEU A 45 2.47 -3.08 -2.70
C LEU A 45 2.67 -2.14 -3.89
N PHE A 46 3.92 -1.91 -4.24
CA PHE A 46 4.28 -1.03 -5.35
C PHE A 46 5.16 -1.79 -6.34
N TYR A 47 4.74 -1.76 -7.61
CA TYR A 47 5.45 -2.38 -8.73
C TYR A 47 5.56 -1.42 -9.90
N ASN A 48 6.58 -1.63 -10.72
CA ASN A 48 6.63 -0.98 -12.03
C ASN A 48 5.71 -1.75 -13.00
N PRO A 49 4.66 -1.12 -13.55
CA PRO A 49 3.71 -1.82 -14.41
C PRO A 49 4.28 -2.28 -15.74
N THR A 50 5.40 -1.69 -16.19
CA THR A 50 6.11 -2.09 -17.42
C THR A 50 7.21 -3.12 -17.17
N LEU A 51 7.65 -3.27 -15.94
CA LEU A 51 8.68 -4.22 -15.52
C LEU A 51 8.33 -4.75 -14.12
N LEU A 52 7.46 -5.74 -14.04
CA LEU A 52 6.91 -6.26 -12.79
C LEU A 52 7.95 -6.86 -11.83
N SER A 53 9.15 -7.15 -12.31
CA SER A 53 10.27 -7.56 -11.46
C SER A 53 10.83 -6.41 -10.63
N GLU A 54 10.61 -5.15 -11.03
CA GLU A 54 10.96 -3.97 -10.24
C GLU A 54 9.84 -3.65 -9.25
N ARG A 55 10.17 -3.69 -7.97
CA ARG A 55 9.23 -3.50 -6.88
C ARG A 55 9.81 -2.62 -5.78
N PHE A 56 8.94 -2.14 -4.91
CA PHE A 56 9.33 -1.40 -3.72
C PHE A 56 10.29 -2.22 -2.85
N ASN A 57 11.36 -1.56 -2.42
CA ASN A 57 12.35 -2.14 -1.53
C ASN A 57 12.41 -1.35 -0.21
N ALA A 58 11.95 -1.95 0.86
CA ALA A 58 11.93 -1.30 2.17
C ALA A 58 13.33 -1.04 2.74
N PRO A 59 14.27 -2.01 2.73
CA PRO A 59 15.62 -1.76 3.21
C PRO A 59 16.31 -0.59 2.53
N ASP A 60 16.27 -0.51 1.22
CA ASP A 60 16.91 0.59 0.46
C ASP A 60 16.22 1.93 0.72
N THR A 61 14.89 1.93 0.82
CA THR A 61 14.10 3.11 1.15
C THR A 61 14.50 3.69 2.51
N LEU A 62 14.63 2.85 3.52
CA LEU A 62 15.01 3.28 4.86
C LEU A 62 16.47 3.69 4.95
N LYS A 63 17.36 2.91 4.35
CA LYS A 63 18.81 3.15 4.37
C LYS A 63 19.19 4.44 3.65
N CYS A 64 18.68 4.68 2.46
CA CYS A 64 18.99 5.87 1.67
C CYS A 64 18.54 7.17 2.34
N GLN A 65 17.52 7.12 3.17
CA GLN A 65 16.95 8.28 3.84
C GLN A 65 17.26 8.34 5.34
N HIS A 66 18.02 7.40 5.85
CA HIS A 66 18.44 7.32 7.27
C HIS A 66 17.24 7.40 8.24
N THR A 67 16.19 6.68 7.96
CA THR A 67 14.97 6.68 8.77
C THR A 67 14.38 5.28 8.91
N PHE A 68 13.68 5.03 10.01
CA PHE A 68 12.81 3.87 10.21
C PHE A 68 11.33 4.23 10.12
N LYS A 69 11.03 5.52 10.04
CA LYS A 69 9.65 6.04 10.01
C LYS A 69 9.42 6.78 8.70
N MET A 70 8.61 6.20 7.85
CA MET A 70 8.19 6.85 6.61
C MET A 70 7.10 7.87 6.91
N THR A 71 7.32 9.10 6.51
CA THR A 71 6.37 10.19 6.66
C THR A 71 6.58 11.24 5.56
N ARG A 72 5.92 12.38 5.66
CA ARG A 72 6.04 13.50 4.73
C ARG A 72 7.51 13.81 4.41
N GLY A 73 7.79 14.00 3.14
CA GLY A 73 9.13 14.31 2.62
C GLY A 73 9.98 13.10 2.28
N HIS A 74 9.55 11.88 2.63
CA HIS A 74 10.25 10.66 2.26
C HIS A 74 9.78 10.12 0.92
N CYS A 75 10.68 9.40 0.25
CA CYS A 75 10.41 8.73 -1.02
C CYS A 75 10.32 7.22 -0.84
N LEU A 76 9.59 6.57 -1.73
CA LEU A 76 9.53 5.12 -1.86
C LEU A 76 10.47 4.69 -3.00
N TYR A 77 11.49 3.92 -2.68
CA TYR A 77 12.49 3.45 -3.63
C TYR A 77 12.22 2.03 -4.11
N SER A 78 12.52 1.78 -5.38
CA SER A 78 12.52 0.44 -5.93
C SER A 78 13.82 -0.31 -5.60
N ASP A 79 13.81 -1.63 -5.81
CA ASP A 79 15.00 -2.48 -5.72
C ASP A 79 16.05 -2.20 -6.82
N MET A 80 15.70 -1.38 -7.80
CA MET A 80 16.59 -0.89 -8.85
C MET A 80 17.05 0.56 -8.62
N GLY A 81 16.82 1.11 -7.41
CA GLY A 81 17.26 2.44 -7.02
C GLY A 81 16.47 3.59 -7.62
N ARG A 82 15.27 3.34 -8.15
CA ARG A 82 14.39 4.39 -8.69
C ARG A 82 13.35 4.82 -7.67
N VAL A 83 12.92 6.07 -7.76
CA VAL A 83 11.83 6.59 -6.94
C VAL A 83 10.49 6.24 -7.58
N PHE A 84 9.65 5.48 -6.86
CA PHE A 84 8.28 5.21 -7.28
C PHE A 84 7.34 6.36 -6.95
N ALA A 85 7.44 6.87 -5.74
CA ALA A 85 6.57 7.92 -5.24
C ALA A 85 7.24 8.68 -4.11
N SER A 86 6.68 9.83 -3.78
CA SER A 86 7.06 10.59 -2.59
C SER A 86 5.82 10.91 -1.77
N ILE A 87 5.99 10.93 -0.45
CA ILE A 87 4.94 11.29 0.49
C ILE A 87 4.92 12.81 0.61
N THR A 88 3.90 13.44 0.06
CA THR A 88 3.75 14.90 0.06
C THR A 88 3.03 15.42 1.28
N GLU A 89 2.07 14.65 1.80
CA GLU A 89 1.32 14.96 3.00
C GLU A 89 1.08 13.69 3.81
N ASP A 90 1.16 13.81 5.13
CA ASP A 90 0.91 12.72 6.06
C ASP A 90 0.43 13.30 7.40
N THR A 91 -0.81 13.02 7.76
CA THR A 91 -1.40 13.46 9.02
C THR A 91 -1.27 12.43 10.13
N PHE A 92 -0.89 11.19 9.80
CA PHE A 92 -0.69 10.13 10.79
C PHE A 92 0.69 10.16 11.43
N GLY A 93 1.74 10.45 10.66
CA GLY A 93 3.08 10.69 11.15
C GLY A 93 4.11 9.62 10.87
N TRP A 94 3.73 8.37 10.65
CA TRP A 94 4.64 7.32 10.22
C TRP A 94 3.91 6.08 9.70
N HIS A 95 4.61 5.31 8.89
CA HIS A 95 4.10 4.08 8.31
C HIS A 95 5.13 2.98 8.46
N ASP A 96 4.67 1.79 8.84
CA ASP A 96 5.52 0.62 9.02
C ASP A 96 5.91 0.02 7.67
N THR A 97 7.20 -0.14 7.49
CA THR A 97 7.79 -0.78 6.30
C THR A 97 8.52 -2.08 6.61
N VAL A 98 8.55 -2.49 7.87
CA VAL A 98 9.37 -3.59 8.37
C VAL A 98 8.57 -4.87 8.58
N CYS A 99 7.37 -4.75 9.17
CA CYS A 99 6.58 -5.93 9.59
C CYS A 99 5.91 -6.67 8.43
N GLY A 100 5.78 -6.04 7.27
CA GLY A 100 5.16 -6.65 6.10
C GLY A 100 3.66 -6.93 6.28
N ASN A 101 3.13 -7.82 5.44
CA ASN A 101 1.74 -8.22 5.49
C ASN A 101 1.52 -9.42 6.40
N SER A 102 0.29 -9.55 6.91
CA SER A 102 -0.16 -10.75 7.61
C SER A 102 -0.20 -11.96 6.67
N ASN A 103 0.01 -13.13 7.21
CA ASN A 103 -0.15 -14.41 6.53
C ASN A 103 -1.10 -15.32 7.31
N ALA A 104 -1.45 -16.47 6.73
CA ALA A 104 -2.39 -17.39 7.36
C ALA A 104 -1.94 -17.85 8.76
N LYS A 105 -0.65 -18.07 8.94
CA LYS A 105 -0.08 -18.48 10.23
C LYS A 105 -0.19 -17.39 11.30
N ASP A 106 -0.01 -16.13 10.93
CA ASP A 106 -0.19 -15.01 11.85
C ASP A 106 -1.64 -14.88 12.32
N ILE A 107 -2.58 -15.04 11.39
CA ILE A 107 -4.01 -15.01 11.70
C ILE A 107 -4.39 -16.18 12.62
N GLU A 108 -3.92 -17.39 12.31
CA GLU A 108 -4.15 -18.59 13.13
C GLU A 108 -3.60 -18.41 14.55
N SER A 109 -2.39 -17.89 14.70
CA SER A 109 -1.76 -17.69 16.01
C SER A 109 -2.48 -16.66 16.89
N ARG A 110 -3.11 -15.65 16.27
CA ARG A 110 -3.80 -14.56 16.98
C ARG A 110 -5.26 -14.85 17.28
N TRP A 111 -5.97 -15.52 16.37
CA TRP A 111 -7.41 -15.72 16.43
C TRP A 111 -7.85 -17.17 16.39
N GLY A 112 -6.90 -18.11 16.40
CA GLY A 112 -7.13 -19.54 16.38
C GLY A 112 -7.37 -20.11 14.98
N GLU A 113 -7.38 -21.43 14.90
CA GLU A 113 -7.62 -22.15 13.66
C GLU A 113 -9.06 -21.97 13.20
N ARG A 114 -9.21 -21.38 12.05
CA ARG A 114 -10.53 -21.10 11.44
C ARG A 114 -10.43 -21.27 9.93
N ASN A 115 -11.50 -21.77 9.34
CA ASN A 115 -11.59 -21.93 7.91
C ASN A 115 -12.85 -21.27 7.35
N TYR A 116 -12.88 -21.07 6.04
CA TYR A 116 -14.00 -20.40 5.36
C TYR A 116 -15.34 -21.14 5.56
N GLN A 117 -15.31 -22.45 5.73
CA GLN A 117 -16.53 -23.26 5.89
C GLN A 117 -17.18 -23.04 7.25
N THR A 118 -16.37 -22.89 8.30
CA THR A 118 -16.84 -22.68 9.67
C THR A 118 -17.05 -21.20 10.02
N HIS A 119 -16.25 -20.33 9.42
CA HIS A 119 -16.24 -18.89 9.69
C HIS A 119 -16.18 -18.11 8.37
N ARG A 120 -17.30 -17.87 7.77
CA ARG A 120 -17.43 -17.03 6.57
C ARG A 120 -17.23 -15.56 6.89
N ASN A 121 -16.10 -15.23 7.43
CA ASN A 121 -15.81 -13.91 7.94
C ASN A 121 -14.61 -13.30 7.21
N LYS A 122 -14.78 -12.09 6.70
CA LYS A 122 -13.72 -11.30 6.04
C LYS A 122 -12.51 -11.04 6.93
N TRP A 123 -12.68 -11.08 8.23
CA TRP A 123 -11.61 -10.89 9.21
C TRP A 123 -10.56 -11.99 9.23
N LEU A 124 -10.84 -13.13 8.60
CA LEU A 124 -9.92 -14.25 8.51
C LEU A 124 -8.99 -14.15 7.28
N GLN A 125 -9.23 -13.20 6.42
CA GLN A 125 -8.34 -12.96 5.29
C GLN A 125 -7.02 -12.36 5.78
N ASN A 126 -5.96 -12.76 5.13
CA ASN A 126 -4.62 -12.23 5.39
C ASN A 126 -4.10 -11.46 4.17
N GLY A 127 -3.15 -10.55 4.40
CA GLY A 127 -2.62 -9.72 3.35
C GLY A 127 -1.88 -10.51 2.27
N PHE A 128 -1.19 -11.57 2.64
CA PHE A 128 -0.44 -12.41 1.70
C PHE A 128 -1.36 -13.04 0.64
N ASP A 129 -2.43 -13.70 1.08
CA ASP A 129 -3.38 -14.33 0.16
C ASP A 129 -4.14 -13.30 -0.69
N ALA A 130 -4.48 -12.15 -0.13
CA ALA A 130 -5.16 -11.08 -0.84
C ALA A 130 -4.34 -10.53 -2.01
N PHE A 131 -3.01 -10.53 -1.91
CA PHE A 131 -2.11 -10.06 -2.97
C PHE A 131 -1.71 -11.15 -3.98
N LEU A 132 -2.06 -12.40 -3.75
CA LEU A 132 -1.81 -13.48 -4.70
C LEU A 132 -2.84 -13.53 -5.86
N VAL A 133 -3.91 -12.83 -5.73
CA VAL A 133 -5.02 -12.85 -6.70
C VAL A 133 -4.74 -11.97 -7.92
#